data_a8ae997ec0096ccda5642ed1d0316563
#
_entry.id   a8ae997ec0096ccda5642ed1d0316563
#
_cell.length_a   1.000
_cell.length_b   1.000
_cell.length_c   1.000
_cell.angle_alpha   90.00
_cell.angle_beta   90.00
_cell.angle_gamma   90.00
#
_symmetry.space_group_name_H-M   'P 1'
#
loop_
_entity.id
_entity.type
_entity.pdbx_description
1 polymer ?
#
loop_
_entity_poly.entity_id
_entity_poly.type
_entity_poly.pdbx_seq_one_letter_code
_entity_poly.pdbx_strand_id
1 'polypeptide(L)'
;MAKQIIFTFEDKEYTLEFTRRTVKQMEDEGFVAQDIDRKPMTLLPALFAGAFKAHHRFVKQDVIDKIYAGMPHKDELIGKLAEMYNDPIVTLMEEPDEKAVKNVSWEANW
;
A
#
# COMPACT_ATOMS: atom_id res chain seq x y z
N MET A 1 5.58 1.43 13.41
CA MET A 1 5.50 2.64 12.59
C MET A 1 5.11 2.30 11.17
N ALA A 2 4.22 3.10 10.61
CA ALA A 2 3.79 2.90 9.22
C ALA A 2 4.95 3.24 8.28
N LYS A 3 5.12 2.42 7.25
CA LYS A 3 6.11 2.67 6.20
C LYS A 3 5.53 3.67 5.20
N GLN A 4 6.32 4.65 4.81
CA GLN A 4 5.90 5.70 3.88
C GLN A 4 7.01 5.99 2.90
N ILE A 5 6.63 6.41 1.69
CA ILE A 5 7.55 6.94 0.70
C ILE A 5 7.17 8.39 0.47
N ILE A 6 8.13 9.30 0.67
CA ILE A 6 7.89 10.74 0.55
C ILE A 6 8.75 11.29 -0.57
N PHE A 7 8.17 12.08 -1.46
CA PHE A 7 8.90 12.71 -2.56
C PHE A 7 8.23 14.01 -2.97
N THR A 8 8.96 14.81 -3.73
CA THR A 8 8.46 16.06 -4.30
C THR A 8 8.40 15.96 -5.81
N PHE A 9 7.30 16.37 -6.40
CA PHE A 9 7.12 16.41 -7.85
C PHE A 9 6.43 17.74 -8.20
N GLU A 10 7.08 18.52 -9.07
CA GLU A 10 6.60 19.84 -9.50
C GLU A 10 6.21 20.72 -8.30
N ASP A 11 7.13 20.83 -7.33
CA ASP A 11 7.03 21.66 -6.13
C ASP A 11 5.94 21.22 -5.15
N LYS A 12 5.34 20.04 -5.34
CA LYS A 12 4.37 19.48 -4.42
C LYS A 12 4.93 18.23 -3.76
N GLU A 13 4.78 18.15 -2.45
CA GLU A 13 5.19 16.97 -1.69
C GLU A 13 4.09 15.92 -1.70
N TYR A 14 4.48 14.67 -1.92
CA TYR A 14 3.57 13.52 -1.89
C TYR A 14 4.04 12.52 -0.86
N THR A 15 3.09 11.93 -0.16
CA THR A 15 3.33 10.86 0.80
C THR A 15 2.56 9.63 0.33
N LEU A 16 3.28 8.55 0.06
CA LEU A 16 2.69 7.28 -0.33
C LEU A 16 2.65 6.35 0.87
N GLU A 17 1.54 5.66 1.02
CA GLU A 17 1.36 4.74 2.15
C GLU A 17 0.26 3.75 1.81
N PHE A 18 0.34 2.55 2.39
CA PHE A 18 -0.77 1.59 2.37
C PHE A 18 -1.28 1.42 3.78
N THR A 19 -2.59 1.51 3.95
CA THR A 19 -3.26 1.23 5.21
C THR A 19 -4.14 0.00 5.03
N ARG A 20 -4.65 -0.57 6.13
CA ARG A 20 -5.59 -1.69 6.04
C ARG A 20 -6.78 -1.34 5.16
N ARG A 21 -7.27 -0.11 5.28
CA ARG A 21 -8.40 0.38 4.49
C ARG A 21 -8.09 0.42 3.00
N THR A 22 -6.93 0.98 2.63
CA THR A 22 -6.58 1.10 1.21
C THR A 22 -6.23 -0.25 0.60
N VAL A 23 -5.58 -1.14 1.35
CA VAL A 23 -5.31 -2.50 0.88
C VAL A 23 -6.61 -3.26 0.66
N LYS A 24 -7.54 -3.17 1.60
CA LYS A 24 -8.86 -3.80 1.45
C LYS A 24 -9.59 -3.27 0.22
N GLN A 25 -9.54 -1.97 0.01
CA GLN A 25 -10.17 -1.35 -1.16
C GLN A 25 -9.56 -1.88 -2.46
N MET A 26 -8.23 -2.01 -2.51
CA MET A 26 -7.54 -2.55 -3.70
C MET A 26 -7.96 -4.00 -3.96
N GLU A 27 -8.07 -4.81 -2.91
CA GLU A 27 -8.54 -6.19 -3.05
C GLU A 27 -9.98 -6.23 -3.59
N ASP A 28 -10.84 -5.36 -3.07
CA ASP A 28 -12.24 -5.26 -3.53
C ASP A 28 -12.32 -4.87 -5.00
N GLU A 29 -11.32 -4.13 -5.50
CA GLU A 29 -11.23 -3.71 -6.89
C GLU A 29 -10.55 -4.75 -7.79
N GLY A 30 -10.16 -5.88 -7.21
CA GLY A 30 -9.58 -6.99 -7.97
C GLY A 30 -8.05 -7.05 -7.98
N PHE A 31 -7.38 -6.21 -7.20
CA PHE A 31 -5.92 -6.23 -7.13
C PHE A 31 -5.46 -7.49 -6.40
N VAL A 32 -4.58 -8.27 -7.03
CA VAL A 32 -3.97 -9.47 -6.45
C VAL A 32 -2.45 -9.35 -6.56
N ALA A 33 -1.80 -9.10 -5.43
CA ALA A 33 -0.35 -8.87 -5.41
C ALA A 33 0.44 -10.05 -5.96
N GLN A 34 -0.03 -11.26 -5.73
CA GLN A 34 0.63 -12.48 -6.22
C GLN A 34 0.63 -12.60 -7.73
N ASP A 35 -0.24 -11.86 -8.41
CA ASP A 35 -0.34 -11.89 -9.86
C ASP A 35 0.53 -10.84 -10.56
N ILE A 36 1.31 -10.06 -9.81
CA ILE A 36 2.14 -8.99 -10.40
C ILE A 36 3.09 -9.55 -11.47
N ASP A 37 3.72 -10.70 -11.21
CA ASP A 37 4.65 -11.31 -12.16
C ASP A 37 3.97 -11.78 -13.44
N ARG A 38 2.68 -12.08 -13.37
CA ARG A 38 1.90 -12.55 -14.51
C ARG A 38 1.29 -11.40 -15.31
N LYS A 39 0.96 -10.30 -14.65
CA LYS A 39 0.28 -9.14 -15.25
C LYS A 39 0.95 -7.84 -14.86
N PRO A 40 2.25 -7.67 -15.11
CA PRO A 40 2.96 -6.47 -14.65
C PRO A 40 2.45 -5.18 -15.26
N MET A 41 2.02 -5.20 -16.53
CA MET A 41 1.53 -3.99 -17.19
C MET A 41 0.25 -3.43 -16.54
N THR A 42 -0.53 -4.29 -15.90
CA THR A 42 -1.76 -3.90 -15.21
C THR A 42 -1.49 -3.63 -13.73
N LEU A 43 -0.75 -4.51 -13.08
CA LEU A 43 -0.66 -4.53 -11.62
C LEU A 43 0.43 -3.62 -11.05
N LEU A 44 1.54 -3.40 -11.78
CA LEU A 44 2.55 -2.45 -11.29
C LEU A 44 2.02 -1.02 -11.24
N PRO A 45 1.36 -0.52 -12.31
CA PRO A 45 0.72 0.79 -12.20
C PRO A 45 -0.36 0.85 -11.13
N ALA A 46 -1.12 -0.24 -10.94
CA ALA A 46 -2.15 -0.29 -9.92
C ALA A 46 -1.56 -0.22 -8.51
N LEU A 47 -0.43 -0.89 -8.28
CA LEU A 47 0.26 -0.84 -7.00
C LEU A 47 0.72 0.59 -6.69
N PHE A 48 1.34 1.26 -7.66
CA PHE A 48 1.79 2.65 -7.48
C PHE A 48 0.61 3.58 -7.22
N ALA A 49 -0.44 3.48 -8.03
CA ALA A 49 -1.62 4.33 -7.89
C ALA A 49 -2.32 4.12 -6.54
N GLY A 50 -2.40 2.86 -6.09
CA GLY A 50 -3.01 2.55 -4.81
C GLY A 50 -2.32 3.21 -3.63
N ALA A 51 -1.01 3.41 -3.73
CA ALA A 51 -0.23 4.04 -2.67
C ALA A 51 -0.57 5.51 -2.45
N PHE A 52 -1.22 6.17 -3.42
CA PHE A 52 -1.66 7.56 -3.27
C PHE A 52 -2.94 7.70 -2.45
N LYS A 53 -3.73 6.65 -2.33
CA LYS A 53 -5.10 6.76 -1.82
C LYS A 53 -5.19 7.18 -0.36
N ALA A 54 -4.21 6.85 0.47
CA ALA A 54 -4.26 7.18 1.88
C ALA A 54 -4.18 8.69 2.14
N HIS A 55 -3.36 9.41 1.37
CA HIS A 55 -3.12 10.84 1.58
C HIS A 55 -3.51 11.73 0.41
N HIS A 56 -3.65 11.16 -0.79
CA HIS A 56 -3.88 11.95 -2.02
C HIS A 56 -4.95 11.28 -2.90
N ARG A 57 -6.09 10.99 -2.33
CA ARG A 57 -7.14 10.21 -2.99
C ARG A 57 -7.76 10.93 -4.20
N PHE A 58 -7.57 12.24 -4.31
CA PHE A 58 -8.15 13.02 -5.41
C PHE A 58 -7.17 13.32 -6.53
N VAL A 59 -5.94 12.82 -6.47
CA VAL A 59 -4.99 12.97 -7.56
C VAL A 59 -5.46 12.15 -8.75
N LYS A 60 -5.46 12.78 -9.93
CA LYS A 60 -5.94 12.12 -11.15
C LYS A 60 -4.95 11.09 -11.65
N GLN A 61 -5.48 10.07 -12.31
CA GLN A 61 -4.66 8.96 -12.81
C GLN A 61 -3.58 9.42 -13.80
N ASP A 62 -3.88 10.39 -14.66
CA ASP A 62 -2.88 10.90 -15.61
C ASP A 62 -1.71 11.57 -14.90
N VAL A 63 -1.96 12.25 -13.78
CA VAL A 63 -0.89 12.83 -12.96
C VAL A 63 -0.05 11.73 -12.33
N ILE A 64 -0.69 10.69 -11.79
CA ILE A 64 0.01 9.55 -11.19
C ILE A 64 0.90 8.87 -12.23
N ASP A 65 0.39 8.66 -13.44
CA ASP A 65 1.15 8.04 -14.52
C ASP A 65 2.37 8.89 -14.91
N LYS A 66 2.19 10.20 -14.94
CA LYS A 66 3.28 11.14 -15.24
C LYS A 66 4.36 11.08 -14.15
N ILE A 67 3.96 11.04 -12.90
CA ILE A 67 4.88 10.91 -11.76
C ILE A 67 5.65 9.61 -11.89
N TYR A 68 4.96 8.50 -12.12
CA TYR A 68 5.60 7.19 -12.24
C TYR A 68 6.65 7.18 -13.35
N ALA A 69 6.31 7.76 -14.49
CA ALA A 69 7.24 7.81 -15.63
C ALA A 69 8.54 8.55 -15.27
N GLY A 70 8.47 9.53 -14.38
CA GLY A 70 9.64 10.30 -13.95
C GLY A 70 10.38 9.74 -12.76
N MET A 71 9.90 8.66 -12.14
CA MET A 71 10.56 8.12 -10.95
C MET A 71 11.85 7.39 -11.32
N PRO A 72 12.98 7.72 -10.66
CA PRO A 72 14.22 6.97 -10.85
C PRO A 72 14.19 5.67 -10.05
N HIS A 73 15.09 4.75 -10.38
CA HIS A 73 15.29 3.50 -9.64
C HIS A 73 13.98 2.71 -9.43
N LYS A 74 13.26 2.47 -10.54
CA LYS A 74 11.93 1.85 -10.49
C LYS A 74 11.94 0.45 -9.90
N ASP A 75 12.98 -0.35 -10.11
CA ASP A 75 13.08 -1.68 -9.52
C ASP A 75 13.15 -1.60 -7.98
N GLU A 76 13.93 -0.67 -7.45
CA GLU A 76 13.99 -0.43 -6.00
C GLU A 76 12.66 0.13 -5.50
N LEU A 77 12.05 1.06 -6.25
CA LEU A 77 10.76 1.63 -5.90
C LEU A 77 9.68 0.54 -5.78
N ILE A 78 9.61 -0.36 -6.76
CA ILE A 78 8.62 -1.45 -6.74
C ILE A 78 8.86 -2.36 -5.53
N GLY A 79 10.12 -2.67 -5.22
CA GLY A 79 10.44 -3.46 -4.03
C GLY A 79 9.97 -2.80 -2.74
N LYS A 80 10.16 -1.48 -2.63
CA LYS A 80 9.70 -0.73 -1.46
C LYS A 80 8.18 -0.63 -1.39
N LEU A 81 7.52 -0.47 -2.54
CA LEU A 81 6.07 -0.46 -2.60
C LEU A 81 5.49 -1.81 -2.17
N ALA A 82 6.09 -2.90 -2.62
CA ALA A 82 5.64 -4.24 -2.25
C ALA A 82 5.79 -4.48 -0.74
N GLU A 83 6.91 -4.06 -0.17
CA GLU A 83 7.15 -4.16 1.26
C GLU A 83 6.12 -3.33 2.04
N MET A 84 5.87 -2.11 1.59
CA MET A 84 4.91 -1.20 2.18
C MET A 84 3.48 -1.74 2.08
N TYR A 85 3.12 -2.35 0.95
CA TYR A 85 1.81 -2.98 0.75
C TYR A 85 1.61 -4.16 1.71
N ASN A 86 2.67 -4.93 1.94
CA ASN A 86 2.59 -6.11 2.79
C ASN A 86 2.49 -5.76 4.29
N ASP A 87 2.92 -4.57 4.68
CA ASP A 87 3.00 -4.17 6.08
C ASP A 87 1.63 -4.23 6.80
N PRO A 88 0.53 -3.65 6.26
CA PRO A 88 -0.77 -3.77 6.92
C PRO A 88 -1.27 -5.21 7.02
N ILE A 89 -0.90 -6.07 6.07
CA ILE A 89 -1.28 -7.48 6.09
C ILE A 89 -0.58 -8.18 7.25
N VAL A 90 0.71 -7.93 7.43
CA VAL A 90 1.49 -8.50 8.52
C VAL A 90 0.95 -8.04 9.86
N THR A 91 0.69 -6.73 10.02
CA THR A 91 0.19 -6.18 11.28
C THR A 91 -1.20 -6.71 11.64
N LEU A 92 -1.99 -7.10 10.64
CA LEU A 92 -3.30 -7.69 10.89
C LEU A 92 -3.21 -9.00 11.67
N MET A 93 -2.11 -9.73 11.49
CA MET A 93 -1.89 -11.03 12.14
C MET A 93 -1.03 -10.92 13.41
N GLU A 94 -0.58 -9.73 13.78
CA GLU A 94 0.24 -9.57 14.97
C GLU A 94 -0.55 -9.80 16.25
N GLU A 95 0.13 -10.33 17.26
CA GLU A 95 -0.46 -10.47 18.59
C GLU A 95 -0.69 -9.09 19.20
N PRO A 96 -1.77 -8.91 19.95
CA PRO A 96 -2.06 -7.62 20.57
C PRO A 96 -1.02 -7.29 21.66
N ASP A 97 -0.79 -5.99 21.83
CA ASP A 97 0.01 -5.48 22.94
C ASP A 97 -0.78 -5.73 24.24
N GLU A 98 -0.13 -6.29 25.24
CA GLU A 98 -0.76 -6.57 26.54
C GLU A 98 -1.35 -5.31 27.18
N LYS A 99 -0.77 -4.16 26.91
CA LYS A 99 -1.26 -2.88 27.46
C LYS A 99 -2.43 -2.34 26.70
N ALA A 100 -2.59 -2.71 25.43
CA ALA A 100 -3.64 -2.18 24.58
C ALA A 100 -4.93 -2.99 24.63
N VAL A 101 -4.85 -4.30 24.91
CA VAL A 101 -6.01 -5.20 24.90
C VAL A 101 -6.04 -6.01 26.18
N LYS A 102 -6.92 -5.61 27.09
CA LYS A 102 -6.98 -6.24 28.42
C LYS A 102 -8.12 -7.23 28.60
N ASN A 103 -9.19 -7.07 27.83
CA ASN A 103 -10.45 -7.77 28.14
C ASN A 103 -10.98 -8.62 26.99
N VAL A 104 -10.17 -8.87 25.98
CA VAL A 104 -10.60 -9.71 24.87
C VAL A 104 -9.93 -11.06 24.98
N SER A 105 -10.74 -12.10 25.13
CA SER A 105 -10.24 -13.46 25.10
C SER A 105 -11.26 -14.30 24.34
N TRP A 106 -10.81 -15.41 23.81
CA TRP A 106 -11.70 -16.31 23.09
C TRP A 106 -11.21 -17.75 23.25
N GLU A 107 -12.12 -18.67 23.09
CA GLU A 107 -11.77 -20.07 23.01
C GLU A 107 -12.74 -20.79 22.08
N ALA A 108 -12.23 -21.81 21.40
CA ALA A 108 -13.05 -22.64 20.54
C ALA A 108 -13.69 -23.77 21.39
N ASN A 109 -14.95 -24.05 21.15
CA ASN A 109 -15.67 -25.08 21.92
C ASN A 109 -16.07 -26.26 21.05
N TRP A 110 -15.39 -26.45 19.93
CA TRP A 110 -15.57 -27.64 19.09
C TRP A 110 -14.42 -28.60 19.24
#